data_4366ba369a20216322a2a13ef80d875f
#
_entry.id   4366ba369a20216322a2a13ef80d875f
#
_cell.length_a   1.000
_cell.length_b   1.000
_cell.length_c   1.000
_cell.angle_alpha   90.00
_cell.angle_beta   90.00
_cell.angle_gamma   90.00
#
_symmetry.space_group_name_H-M   'P 1'
#
loop_
_entity.id
_entity.type
_entity.pdbx_description
1 polymer ?
#
loop_
_entity_poly.entity_id
_entity_poly.type
_entity_poly.pdbx_seq_one_letter_code
_entity_poly.pdbx_strand_id
1 'polypeptide(L)'
;VISGEATLLYIAPESLRSRSILAALQQRRVARFVIDEAHCFSVWGHDFRVDYLFIADFIKKLEDFYGGQCKIAVSCFTATAKQKVIQDICDYFKQRLGLELRILATSAERKNLSYRVIHVDNDAERYARLRELIEAAEGPAIVYVATVRETKELAAALTADGLEAVAFAGRMDAA
;
A
#
# COMPACT_ATOMS: atom_id res chain seq x y z
N VAL A 1 23.27 -4.45 8.15
CA VAL A 1 23.19 -2.99 8.35
C VAL A 1 24.37 -2.49 9.15
N ILE A 2 24.63 -3.07 10.34
CA ILE A 2 25.73 -2.64 11.24
C ILE A 2 27.10 -2.80 10.55
N SER A 3 27.35 -3.92 9.85
CA SER A 3 28.59 -4.21 9.12
C SER A 3 28.91 -3.21 7.98
N GLY A 4 27.93 -2.46 7.53
CA GLY A 4 28.12 -1.52 6.41
C GLY A 4 27.83 -2.11 5.03
N GLU A 5 27.65 -3.40 4.91
CA GLU A 5 27.40 -4.07 3.62
C GLU A 5 26.01 -3.72 3.05
N ALA A 6 24.98 -3.60 3.93
CA ALA A 6 23.65 -3.18 3.51
C ALA A 6 23.47 -1.66 3.66
N THR A 7 23.14 -0.99 2.59
CA THR A 7 22.86 0.46 2.54
C THR A 7 21.37 0.77 2.50
N LEU A 8 20.53 -0.23 2.29
CA LEU A 8 19.07 -0.14 2.26
C LEU A 8 18.48 -1.15 3.25
N LEU A 9 17.54 -0.68 4.07
CA LEU A 9 16.81 -1.50 5.03
C LEU A 9 15.31 -1.35 4.79
N TYR A 10 14.64 -2.45 4.47
CA TYR A 10 13.18 -2.53 4.48
C TYR A 10 12.69 -2.90 5.87
N ILE A 11 11.74 -2.13 6.39
CA ILE A 11 11.24 -2.30 7.75
C ILE A 11 9.74 -1.95 7.80
N ALA A 12 8.97 -2.78 8.50
CA ALA A 12 7.58 -2.47 8.77
C ALA A 12 7.47 -1.42 9.90
N PRO A 13 6.50 -0.49 9.85
CA PRO A 13 6.34 0.56 10.85
C PRO A 13 6.23 0.04 12.29
N GLU A 14 5.57 -1.09 12.49
CA GLU A 14 5.42 -1.77 13.79
C GLU A 14 6.78 -2.13 14.40
N SER A 15 7.75 -2.49 13.57
CA SER A 15 9.11 -2.87 14.00
C SER A 15 9.93 -1.70 14.53
N LEU A 16 9.56 -0.46 14.23
CA LEU A 16 10.23 0.73 14.76
C LEU A 16 10.11 0.86 16.29
N ARG A 17 9.18 0.14 16.91
CA ARG A 17 9.07 0.06 18.38
C ARG A 17 10.16 -0.81 19.00
N SER A 18 10.90 -1.58 18.22
CA SER A 18 11.96 -2.45 18.69
C SER A 18 13.21 -1.65 19.14
N ARG A 19 13.65 -1.90 20.36
CA ARG A 19 14.91 -1.31 20.88
C ARG A 19 16.13 -1.77 20.07
N SER A 20 16.12 -3.00 19.56
CA SER A 20 17.22 -3.55 18.75
C SER A 20 17.35 -2.82 17.42
N ILE A 21 16.23 -2.45 16.79
CA ILE A 21 16.22 -1.67 15.55
C ILE A 21 16.77 -0.27 15.80
N LEU A 22 16.33 0.39 16.87
CA LEU A 22 16.84 1.70 17.24
C LEU A 22 18.35 1.65 17.47
N ALA A 23 18.83 0.69 18.30
CA ALA A 23 20.25 0.52 18.60
C ALA A 23 21.09 0.23 17.35
N ALA A 24 20.58 -0.56 16.42
CA ALA A 24 21.26 -0.83 15.16
C ALA A 24 21.37 0.42 14.26
N LEU A 25 20.32 1.22 14.18
CA LEU A 25 20.31 2.46 13.39
C LEU A 25 21.10 3.59 14.04
N GLN A 26 21.28 3.60 15.36
CA GLN A 26 22.16 4.53 16.04
C GLN A 26 23.64 4.32 15.73
N GLN A 27 24.06 3.10 15.33
CA GLN A 27 25.44 2.79 14.96
C GLN A 27 25.81 3.28 13.55
N ARG A 28 24.82 3.73 12.77
CA ARG A 28 25.02 4.22 11.41
C ARG A 28 24.14 5.43 11.14
N ARG A 29 24.71 6.41 10.44
CA ARG A 29 23.94 7.59 10.04
C ARG A 29 22.89 7.22 9.00
N VAL A 30 21.62 7.39 9.36
CA VAL A 30 20.50 7.27 8.44
C VAL A 30 20.41 8.54 7.60
N ALA A 31 20.54 8.41 6.29
CA ALA A 31 20.49 9.54 5.38
C ALA A 31 19.05 9.94 5.00
N ARG A 32 18.15 8.95 4.90
CA ARG A 32 16.78 9.18 4.43
C ARG A 32 15.83 8.09 4.95
N PHE A 33 14.63 8.51 5.33
CA PHE A 33 13.46 7.65 5.45
C PHE A 33 12.64 7.72 4.18
N VAL A 34 12.36 6.57 3.60
CA VAL A 34 11.44 6.40 2.48
C VAL A 34 10.19 5.69 3.04
N ILE A 35 9.06 6.33 2.94
CA ILE A 35 7.81 5.85 3.52
C ILE A 35 6.85 5.57 2.37
N ASP A 36 6.58 4.30 2.16
CA ASP A 36 5.58 3.85 1.20
C ASP A 36 4.19 3.80 1.84
N GLU A 37 3.16 3.79 1.02
CA GLU A 37 1.76 3.83 1.44
C GLU A 37 1.45 4.95 2.46
N ALA A 38 2.01 6.13 2.21
CA ALA A 38 1.90 7.27 3.14
C ALA A 38 0.44 7.72 3.41
N HIS A 39 -0.53 7.26 2.62
CA HIS A 39 -1.95 7.47 2.92
C HIS A 39 -2.37 6.88 4.28
N CYS A 40 -1.62 5.91 4.81
CA CYS A 40 -1.84 5.33 6.14
C CYS A 40 -1.65 6.33 7.30
N PHE A 41 -1.06 7.51 7.08
CA PHE A 41 -1.00 8.57 8.09
C PHE A 41 -2.36 9.24 8.35
N SER A 42 -3.28 9.20 7.40
CA SER A 42 -4.54 9.92 7.48
C SER A 42 -5.70 9.01 7.84
N VAL A 43 -6.50 9.41 8.82
CA VAL A 43 -7.78 8.74 9.15
C VAL A 43 -8.80 8.79 8.00
N TRP A 44 -8.59 9.68 7.05
CA TRP A 44 -9.37 9.78 5.82
C TRP A 44 -8.81 8.91 4.69
N GLY A 45 -7.65 8.26 4.92
CA GLY A 45 -7.12 7.19 4.09
C GLY A 45 -7.93 5.92 4.30
N HIS A 46 -7.98 5.07 3.30
CA HIS A 46 -8.73 3.81 3.38
C HIS A 46 -8.02 2.70 4.20
N ASP A 47 -6.79 2.93 4.64
CA ASP A 47 -5.99 1.98 5.45
C ASP A 47 -5.16 2.75 6.51
N PHE A 48 -5.86 3.47 7.40
CA PHE A 48 -5.20 4.17 8.50
C PHE A 48 -4.50 3.19 9.46
N ARG A 49 -3.21 3.45 9.74
CA ARG A 49 -2.41 2.63 10.66
C ARG A 49 -1.75 3.48 11.73
N VAL A 50 -2.08 3.20 12.98
CA VAL A 50 -1.56 3.93 14.14
C VAL A 50 -0.02 3.89 14.22
N ASP A 51 0.62 2.81 13.77
CA ASP A 51 2.08 2.68 13.79
C ASP A 51 2.80 3.68 12.87
N TYR A 52 2.15 4.18 11.82
CA TYR A 52 2.69 5.27 11.01
C TYR A 52 2.89 6.55 11.80
N LEU A 53 2.01 6.83 12.77
CA LEU A 53 2.15 8.01 13.64
C LEU A 53 3.36 7.96 14.58
N PHE A 54 4.01 6.82 14.70
CA PHE A 54 5.23 6.67 15.50
C PHE A 54 6.50 7.00 14.69
N ILE A 55 6.43 7.05 13.37
CA ILE A 55 7.59 7.22 12.49
C ILE A 55 8.32 8.54 12.77
N ALA A 56 7.61 9.65 12.92
CA ALA A 56 8.25 10.93 13.21
C ALA A 56 8.95 10.96 14.57
N ASP A 57 8.34 10.37 15.61
CA ASP A 57 8.96 10.29 16.94
C ASP A 57 10.24 9.43 16.88
N PHE A 58 10.24 8.37 16.07
CA PHE A 58 11.42 7.54 15.84
C PHE A 58 12.53 8.31 15.11
N ILE A 59 12.19 9.04 14.05
CA ILE A 59 13.13 9.90 13.32
C ILE A 59 13.74 10.94 14.26
N LYS A 60 12.91 11.59 15.07
CA LYS A 60 13.38 12.58 16.04
C LYS A 60 14.36 12.00 17.05
N LYS A 61 14.10 10.80 17.57
CA LYS A 61 15.04 10.10 18.46
C LYS A 61 16.40 9.85 17.81
N LEU A 62 16.43 9.52 16.53
CA LEU A 62 17.68 9.36 15.80
C LEU A 62 18.39 10.70 15.56
N GLU A 63 17.67 11.75 15.17
CA GLU A 63 18.22 13.09 14.99
C GLU A 63 18.84 13.60 16.31
N ASP A 64 18.15 13.43 17.44
CA ASP A 64 18.63 13.81 18.76
C ASP A 64 19.91 13.03 19.13
N PHE A 65 19.94 11.73 18.84
CA PHE A 65 21.12 10.88 19.04
C PHE A 65 22.31 11.34 18.17
N TYR A 66 22.06 11.82 16.96
CA TYR A 66 23.10 12.37 16.07
C TYR A 66 23.49 13.81 16.39
N GLY A 67 23.08 14.35 17.54
CA GLY A 67 23.42 15.69 18.03
C GLY A 67 22.48 16.80 17.57
N GLY A 68 21.32 16.45 17.00
CA GLY A 68 20.22 17.39 16.68
C GLY A 68 20.45 18.34 15.49
N GLN A 69 21.69 18.50 15.04
CA GLN A 69 22.03 19.43 13.97
C GLN A 69 21.78 18.86 12.55
N CYS A 70 21.65 17.56 12.46
CA CYS A 70 21.49 16.89 11.16
C CYS A 70 20.05 16.39 11.00
N LYS A 71 19.33 17.03 10.08
CA LYS A 71 17.98 16.59 9.72
C LYS A 71 18.05 15.38 8.80
N ILE A 72 17.23 14.38 9.10
CA ILE A 72 17.06 13.19 8.26
C ILE A 72 16.03 13.51 7.17
N ALA A 73 16.41 13.32 5.92
CA ALA A 73 15.50 13.56 4.81
C ALA A 73 14.34 12.55 4.83
N VAL A 74 13.13 13.01 4.52
CA VAL A 74 11.92 12.17 4.43
C VAL A 74 11.37 12.23 3.02
N SER A 75 10.99 11.08 2.48
CA SER A 75 10.23 10.95 1.23
C SER A 75 9.01 10.07 1.47
N CYS A 76 7.84 10.57 1.11
CA CYS A 76 6.57 9.85 1.23
C CYS A 76 6.05 9.52 -0.16
N PHE A 77 5.65 8.26 -0.35
CA PHE A 77 5.05 7.77 -1.58
C PHE A 77 3.65 7.24 -1.30
N THR A 78 2.73 7.52 -2.21
CA THR A 78 1.38 6.96 -2.20
C THR A 78 0.77 7.01 -3.59
N ALA A 79 0.08 5.96 -3.99
CA ALA A 79 -0.62 5.90 -5.28
C ALA A 79 -2.01 6.53 -5.24
N THR A 80 -2.62 6.68 -4.04
CA THR A 80 -4.06 6.94 -3.89
C THR A 80 -4.37 8.05 -2.89
N ALA A 81 -3.64 9.16 -2.93
CA ALA A 81 -3.87 10.26 -2.00
C ALA A 81 -4.85 11.30 -2.54
N LYS A 82 -6.01 11.43 -1.88
CA LYS A 82 -6.89 12.59 -2.05
C LYS A 82 -6.22 13.84 -1.46
N GLN A 83 -6.65 15.03 -1.88
CA GLN A 83 -6.07 16.29 -1.41
C GLN A 83 -6.00 16.40 0.12
N LYS A 84 -7.05 15.95 0.82
CA LYS A 84 -7.10 15.95 2.29
C LYS A 84 -6.03 15.05 2.91
N VAL A 85 -5.79 13.88 2.32
CA VAL A 85 -4.75 12.94 2.77
C VAL A 85 -3.35 13.55 2.59
N ILE A 86 -3.09 14.20 1.47
CA ILE A 86 -1.83 14.91 1.20
C ILE A 86 -1.60 15.98 2.26
N GLN A 87 -2.64 16.77 2.57
CA GLN A 87 -2.55 17.81 3.59
C GLN A 87 -2.23 17.23 4.97
N ASP A 88 -2.91 16.15 5.38
CA ASP A 88 -2.67 15.48 6.67
C ASP A 88 -1.22 14.99 6.78
N ILE A 89 -0.64 14.44 5.71
CA ILE A 89 0.77 14.01 5.67
C ILE A 89 1.71 15.21 5.84
N CYS A 90 1.48 16.29 5.10
CA CYS A 90 2.30 17.50 5.19
C CYS A 90 2.23 18.12 6.59
N ASP A 91 1.04 18.25 7.15
CA ASP A 91 0.81 18.81 8.48
C ASP A 91 1.47 17.94 9.56
N TYR A 92 1.40 16.62 9.44
CA TYR A 92 2.04 15.70 10.36
C TYR A 92 3.57 15.92 10.42
N PHE A 93 4.26 15.93 9.29
CA PHE A 93 5.72 16.12 9.28
C PHE A 93 6.12 17.54 9.65
N LYS A 94 5.34 18.54 9.30
CA LYS A 94 5.56 19.92 9.72
C LYS A 94 5.45 20.09 11.24
N GLN A 95 4.41 19.54 11.85
CA GLN A 95 4.19 19.63 13.30
C GLN A 95 5.19 18.81 14.12
N ARG A 96 5.55 17.60 13.65
CA ARG A 96 6.38 16.68 14.41
C ARG A 96 7.88 16.90 14.23
N LEU A 97 8.33 17.26 13.03
CA LEU A 97 9.74 17.37 12.67
C LEU A 97 10.14 18.74 12.15
N GLY A 98 9.19 19.66 11.97
CA GLY A 98 9.45 20.96 11.33
C GLY A 98 9.82 20.84 9.84
N LEU A 99 9.43 19.76 9.18
CA LEU A 99 9.74 19.51 7.78
C LEU A 99 8.61 20.02 6.88
N GLU A 100 8.96 20.83 5.89
CA GLU A 100 8.06 21.21 4.81
C GLU A 100 8.28 20.27 3.62
N LEU A 101 7.27 19.43 3.35
CA LEU A 101 7.34 18.47 2.25
C LEU A 101 6.98 19.16 0.93
N ARG A 102 7.81 18.94 -0.09
CA ARG A 102 7.49 19.34 -1.47
C ARG A 102 6.61 18.26 -2.10
N ILE A 103 5.45 18.66 -2.61
CA ILE A 103 4.52 17.77 -3.29
C ILE A 103 4.94 17.66 -4.76
N LEU A 104 5.16 16.41 -5.21
CA LEU A 104 5.39 16.05 -6.60
C LEU A 104 4.25 15.11 -7.00
N ALA A 105 3.29 15.63 -7.73
CA ALA A 105 2.15 14.85 -8.21
C ALA A 105 2.10 14.89 -9.74
N THR A 106 1.84 13.73 -10.32
CA THR A 106 1.47 13.59 -11.74
C THR A 106 -0.01 13.28 -11.85
N SER A 107 -0.61 13.48 -13.01
CA SER A 107 -2.00 13.04 -13.25
C SER A 107 -2.13 11.55 -12.97
N ALA A 108 -3.10 11.18 -12.13
CA ALA A 108 -3.45 9.80 -11.86
C ALA A 108 -4.28 9.16 -12.99
N GLU A 109 -4.63 9.94 -14.02
CA GLU A 109 -5.42 9.48 -15.14
C GLU A 109 -4.63 8.48 -15.99
N ARG A 110 -5.07 7.23 -15.96
CA ARG A 110 -4.49 6.16 -16.77
C ARG A 110 -5.27 6.02 -18.07
N LYS A 111 -4.76 6.60 -19.14
CA LYS A 111 -5.39 6.56 -20.48
C LYS A 111 -5.53 5.18 -21.07
N ASN A 112 -4.81 4.20 -20.55
CA ASN A 112 -4.85 2.80 -20.97
C ASN A 112 -5.90 1.95 -20.22
N LEU A 113 -6.64 2.55 -19.27
CA LEU A 113 -7.71 1.86 -18.55
C LEU A 113 -9.07 2.35 -19.05
N SER A 114 -9.95 1.40 -19.32
CA SER A 114 -11.36 1.65 -19.69
C SER A 114 -12.27 1.07 -18.61
N TYR A 115 -13.19 1.87 -18.12
CA TYR A 115 -14.17 1.47 -17.10
C TYR A 115 -15.53 1.33 -17.74
N ARG A 116 -16.24 0.23 -17.45
CA ARG A 116 -17.59 -0.02 -17.91
C ARG A 116 -18.47 -0.48 -16.76
N VAL A 117 -19.70 -0.01 -16.71
CA VAL A 117 -20.75 -0.52 -15.83
C VAL A 117 -21.76 -1.24 -16.71
N ILE A 118 -22.02 -2.51 -16.39
CA ILE A 118 -22.97 -3.36 -17.11
C ILE A 118 -24.09 -3.66 -16.13
N HIS A 119 -25.30 -3.23 -16.47
CA HIS A 119 -26.49 -3.55 -15.70
C HIS A 119 -27.02 -4.92 -16.16
N VAL A 120 -27.38 -5.74 -15.19
CA VAL A 120 -27.92 -7.10 -15.37
C VAL A 120 -29.09 -7.29 -14.43
N ASP A 121 -30.10 -8.05 -14.85
CA ASP A 121 -31.35 -8.18 -14.10
C ASP A 121 -31.32 -9.34 -13.07
N ASN A 122 -30.41 -10.32 -13.25
CA ASN A 122 -30.33 -11.49 -12.40
C ASN A 122 -28.93 -12.14 -12.43
N ASP A 123 -28.71 -13.11 -11.54
CA ASP A 123 -27.43 -13.81 -11.40
C ASP A 123 -27.06 -14.67 -12.62
N ALA A 124 -28.04 -15.24 -13.32
CA ALA A 124 -27.78 -16.02 -14.52
C ALA A 124 -27.24 -15.14 -15.68
N GLU A 125 -27.84 -13.98 -15.84
CA GLU A 125 -27.36 -12.98 -16.81
C GLU A 125 -25.99 -12.44 -16.43
N ARG A 126 -25.77 -12.19 -15.11
CA ARG A 126 -24.46 -11.76 -14.60
C ARG A 126 -23.38 -12.77 -14.93
N TYR A 127 -23.65 -14.06 -14.73
CA TYR A 127 -22.70 -15.12 -15.04
C TYR A 127 -22.44 -15.25 -16.55
N ALA A 128 -23.48 -15.21 -17.38
CA ALA A 128 -23.35 -15.27 -18.83
C ALA A 128 -22.49 -14.09 -19.35
N ARG A 129 -22.75 -12.90 -18.84
CA ARG A 129 -22.01 -11.70 -19.21
C ARG A 129 -20.54 -11.73 -18.77
N LEU A 130 -20.29 -12.28 -17.57
CA LEU A 130 -18.92 -12.49 -17.09
C LEU A 130 -18.16 -13.45 -17.98
N ARG A 131 -18.76 -14.57 -18.39
CA ARG A 131 -18.15 -15.51 -19.31
C ARG A 131 -17.79 -14.88 -20.66
N GLU A 132 -18.71 -14.14 -21.26
CA GLU A 132 -18.46 -13.42 -22.52
C GLU A 132 -17.25 -12.48 -22.39
N LEU A 133 -17.13 -11.77 -21.28
CA LEU A 133 -16.01 -10.86 -21.04
C LEU A 133 -14.68 -11.59 -20.87
N ILE A 134 -14.67 -12.75 -20.19
CA ILE A 134 -13.47 -13.56 -20.00
C ILE A 134 -13.05 -14.19 -21.35
N GLU A 135 -14.00 -14.75 -22.11
CA GLU A 135 -13.75 -15.37 -23.41
C GLU A 135 -13.26 -14.36 -24.46
N ALA A 136 -13.71 -13.11 -24.36
CA ALA A 136 -13.26 -12.02 -25.25
C ALA A 136 -11.94 -11.38 -24.80
N ALA A 137 -11.41 -11.70 -23.63
CA ALA A 137 -10.17 -11.11 -23.13
C ALA A 137 -8.94 -11.73 -23.82
N GLU A 138 -8.03 -10.89 -24.30
CA GLU A 138 -6.77 -11.32 -24.93
C GLU A 138 -5.70 -11.75 -23.91
N GLY A 139 -6.01 -11.74 -22.60
CA GLY A 139 -5.07 -12.04 -21.53
C GLY A 139 -5.74 -12.49 -20.23
N PRO A 140 -4.97 -12.67 -19.15
CA PRO A 140 -5.50 -13.11 -17.87
C PRO A 140 -6.50 -12.09 -17.31
N ALA A 141 -7.59 -12.60 -16.72
CA ALA A 141 -8.62 -11.82 -16.09
C ALA A 141 -8.61 -12.00 -14.56
N ILE A 142 -8.90 -10.95 -13.81
CA ILE A 142 -9.10 -11.01 -12.36
C ILE A 142 -10.55 -10.65 -12.08
N VAL A 143 -11.27 -11.56 -11.42
CA VAL A 143 -12.66 -11.36 -11.02
C VAL A 143 -12.75 -11.18 -9.52
N TYR A 144 -13.23 -10.03 -9.09
CA TYR A 144 -13.47 -9.75 -7.67
C TYR A 144 -14.91 -10.07 -7.29
N VAL A 145 -15.09 -10.79 -6.20
CA VAL A 145 -16.38 -11.13 -5.61
C VAL A 145 -16.42 -10.74 -4.13
N ALA A 146 -17.61 -10.69 -3.54
CA ALA A 146 -17.78 -10.16 -2.19
C ALA A 146 -17.33 -11.13 -1.09
N THR A 147 -17.40 -12.45 -1.30
CA THR A 147 -17.14 -13.45 -0.25
C THR A 147 -16.18 -14.55 -0.70
N VAL A 148 -15.48 -15.16 0.27
CA VAL A 148 -14.62 -16.34 0.03
C VAL A 148 -15.43 -17.53 -0.54
N ARG A 149 -16.70 -17.66 -0.14
CA ARG A 149 -17.58 -18.70 -0.69
C ARG A 149 -17.83 -18.49 -2.18
N GLU A 150 -18.23 -17.29 -2.57
CA GLU A 150 -18.42 -16.93 -3.99
C GLU A 150 -17.16 -17.12 -4.82
N THR A 151 -15.98 -16.82 -4.25
CA THR A 151 -14.69 -17.05 -4.94
C THR A 151 -14.53 -18.51 -5.35
N LYS A 152 -14.85 -19.45 -4.43
CA LYS A 152 -14.74 -20.89 -4.70
C LYS A 152 -15.82 -21.38 -5.66
N GLU A 153 -17.06 -20.96 -5.43
CA GLU A 153 -18.23 -21.35 -6.25
C GLU A 153 -18.05 -20.85 -7.69
N LEU A 154 -17.62 -19.61 -7.87
CA LEU A 154 -17.40 -19.04 -9.21
C LEU A 154 -16.24 -19.71 -9.94
N ALA A 155 -15.10 -19.96 -9.27
CA ALA A 155 -13.98 -20.66 -9.87
C ALA A 155 -14.36 -22.08 -10.33
N ALA A 156 -15.13 -22.82 -9.50
CA ALA A 156 -15.64 -24.15 -9.85
C ALA A 156 -16.59 -24.10 -11.05
N ALA A 157 -17.50 -23.14 -11.11
CA ALA A 157 -18.44 -22.98 -12.22
C ALA A 157 -17.72 -22.65 -13.54
N LEU A 158 -16.77 -21.71 -13.52
CA LEU A 158 -15.97 -21.36 -14.69
C LEU A 158 -15.14 -22.55 -15.19
N THR A 159 -14.54 -23.32 -14.27
CA THR A 159 -13.79 -24.53 -14.62
C THR A 159 -14.68 -25.61 -15.24
N ALA A 160 -15.89 -25.81 -14.71
CA ALA A 160 -16.87 -26.74 -15.27
C ALA A 160 -17.29 -26.35 -16.69
N ASP A 161 -17.31 -25.08 -17.01
CA ASP A 161 -17.61 -24.53 -18.33
C ASP A 161 -16.37 -24.47 -19.27
N GLY A 162 -15.24 -25.05 -18.86
CA GLY A 162 -14.02 -25.17 -19.67
C GLY A 162 -13.09 -23.96 -19.64
N LEU A 163 -13.32 -23.01 -18.75
CA LEU A 163 -12.41 -21.88 -18.53
C LEU A 163 -11.45 -22.21 -17.38
N GLU A 164 -10.15 -22.03 -17.59
CA GLU A 164 -9.15 -22.22 -16.54
C GLU A 164 -9.30 -21.10 -15.47
N ALA A 165 -9.76 -21.46 -14.26
CA ALA A 165 -10.01 -20.50 -13.20
C ALA A 165 -9.52 -21.02 -11.84
N VAL A 166 -8.85 -20.15 -11.07
CA VAL A 166 -8.32 -20.47 -9.74
C VAL A 166 -8.92 -19.52 -8.70
N ALA A 167 -9.40 -20.08 -7.59
CA ALA A 167 -9.86 -19.30 -6.47
C ALA A 167 -8.68 -18.74 -5.67
N PHE A 168 -8.74 -17.45 -5.30
CA PHE A 168 -7.75 -16.83 -4.43
C PHE A 168 -8.43 -16.02 -3.33
N ALA A 169 -8.05 -16.23 -2.06
CA ALA A 169 -8.52 -15.45 -0.92
C ALA A 169 -7.49 -15.46 0.21
N GLY A 170 -7.49 -14.44 1.07
CA GLY A 170 -6.44 -14.15 2.07
C GLY A 170 -6.23 -15.18 3.21
N ARG A 171 -6.92 -16.33 3.20
CA ARG A 171 -6.74 -17.44 4.17
C ARG A 171 -6.83 -18.80 3.47
N MET A 172 -6.40 -18.87 2.24
CA MET A 172 -6.29 -20.14 1.51
C MET A 172 -4.85 -20.62 1.60
N ASP A 173 -4.67 -21.94 1.86
CA ASP A 173 -3.38 -22.58 1.75
C ASP A 173 -2.83 -22.37 0.33
N ALA A 174 -1.53 -22.14 0.22
CA ALA A 174 -0.88 -22.06 -1.08
C ALA A 174 -1.02 -23.44 -1.75
N ALA A 175 -1.59 -23.46 -2.94
CA ALA A 175 -1.70 -24.64 -3.76
C ALA A 175 -0.35 -25.01 -4.37
#